data_ec9291c289ccc812635025aa4066be0f
#
_entry.id   ec9291c289ccc812635025aa4066be0f
#
_cell.length_a   1.000
_cell.length_b   1.000
_cell.length_c   1.000
_cell.angle_alpha   90.00
_cell.angle_beta   90.00
_cell.angle_gamma   90.00
#
_symmetry.space_group_name_H-M   'P 1'
#
loop_
_entity.id
_entity.type
_entity.pdbx_description
1 polymer ?
#
loop_
_entity_poly.entity_id
_entity_poly.type
_entity_poly.pdbx_seq_one_letter_code
_entity_poly.pdbx_strand_id
1 'polypeptide(L)'
;AFTEDSTAVVDVGQEHTKNGKQIYVFSHYSPMQKFGPDTVVSGQLVDWGIMYEEILRRYYTETWDNRDLWWLMKEGACKIGGEYDTPINSKFVDALKAKTTNDPVLGKISIYDLVFKRIAQMSEPTVLFDPFTGPIKDNKGILKLPPNVRASYDILWSVDWFVSNIVGSVPKQ
;
A
#
# COMPACT_ATOMS: atom_id res chain seq x y z
N ALA A 1 -0.45 -9.01 -5.73
CA ALA A 1 -1.29 -8.61 -4.57
C ALA A 1 -2.56 -9.46 -4.56
N PHE A 2 -3.13 -9.65 -3.41
CA PHE A 2 -4.38 -10.39 -3.21
C PHE A 2 -5.12 -9.80 -1.99
N THR A 3 -6.40 -10.06 -1.89
CA THR A 3 -7.30 -9.47 -0.88
C THR A 3 -8.02 -10.53 -0.02
N GLU A 4 -7.59 -11.79 -0.11
CA GLU A 4 -8.18 -12.89 0.65
C GLU A 4 -7.56 -13.01 2.04
N ASP A 5 -8.38 -13.29 3.04
CA ASP A 5 -7.95 -13.59 4.42
C ASP A 5 -7.44 -15.03 4.56
N SER A 6 -6.58 -15.44 3.63
CA SER A 6 -6.07 -16.79 3.50
C SER A 6 -4.61 -16.79 3.10
N THR A 7 -3.85 -17.78 3.54
CA THR A 7 -2.46 -18.00 3.13
C THR A 7 -2.33 -18.64 1.75
N ALA A 8 -3.41 -19.12 1.14
CA ALA A 8 -3.37 -19.95 -0.06
C ALA A 8 -2.54 -19.37 -1.21
N VAL A 9 -2.67 -18.08 -1.50
CA VAL A 9 -1.88 -17.43 -2.56
C VAL A 9 -0.40 -17.36 -2.20
N VAL A 10 -0.08 -17.13 -0.92
CA VAL A 10 1.29 -17.12 -0.41
C VAL A 10 1.89 -18.52 -0.47
N ASP A 11 1.12 -19.55 -0.07
CA ASP A 11 1.56 -20.94 -0.07
C ASP A 11 1.89 -21.42 -1.48
N VAL A 12 1.02 -21.12 -2.47
CA VAL A 12 1.28 -21.40 -3.89
C VAL A 12 2.52 -20.67 -4.41
N GLY A 13 2.67 -19.36 -4.08
CA GLY A 13 3.84 -18.60 -4.44
C GLY A 13 5.12 -19.16 -3.85
N GLN A 14 5.09 -19.58 -2.59
CA GLN A 14 6.20 -20.19 -1.88
C GLN A 14 6.59 -21.56 -2.49
N GLU A 15 5.60 -22.39 -2.83
CA GLU A 15 5.82 -23.68 -3.48
C GLU A 15 6.48 -23.52 -4.85
N HIS A 16 5.96 -22.63 -5.70
CA HIS A 16 6.56 -22.35 -7.00
C HIS A 16 8.00 -21.83 -6.87
N THR A 17 8.25 -20.96 -5.91
CA THR A 17 9.58 -20.41 -5.67
C THR A 17 10.57 -21.51 -5.24
N LYS A 18 10.16 -22.41 -4.35
CA LYS A 18 10.97 -23.58 -3.95
C LYS A 18 11.25 -24.54 -5.12
N ASN A 19 10.32 -24.63 -6.07
CA ASN A 19 10.46 -25.42 -7.28
C ASN A 19 11.21 -24.69 -8.43
N GLY A 20 11.93 -23.61 -8.11
CA GLY A 20 12.80 -22.88 -9.05
C GLY A 20 12.10 -21.81 -9.90
N LYS A 21 10.79 -21.61 -9.72
CA LYS A 21 10.05 -20.52 -10.39
C LYS A 21 9.79 -19.39 -9.40
N GLN A 22 10.66 -18.38 -9.38
CA GLN A 22 10.52 -17.24 -8.47
C GLN A 22 9.18 -16.53 -8.68
N ILE A 23 8.38 -16.47 -7.62
CA ILE A 23 7.14 -15.70 -7.53
C ILE A 23 7.31 -14.63 -6.46
N TYR A 24 6.84 -13.42 -6.72
CA TYR A 24 6.83 -12.32 -5.77
C TYR A 24 5.40 -12.02 -5.32
N VAL A 25 5.18 -12.01 -4.01
CA VAL A 25 3.88 -11.75 -3.40
C VAL A 25 3.93 -10.47 -2.57
N PHE A 26 2.88 -9.69 -2.66
CA PHE A 26 2.59 -8.57 -1.77
C PHE A 26 1.32 -8.90 -1.01
N SER A 27 1.44 -9.09 0.31
CA SER A 27 0.34 -9.47 1.18
C SER A 27 -0.61 -8.30 1.46
N HIS A 28 -1.79 -8.62 1.96
CA HIS A 28 -2.85 -7.68 2.24
C HIS A 28 -3.42 -7.91 3.66
N TYR A 29 -3.58 -6.83 4.41
CA TYR A 29 -4.11 -6.71 5.77
C TYR A 29 -3.30 -7.37 6.88
N SER A 30 -2.79 -8.57 6.68
CA SER A 30 -2.19 -9.38 7.73
C SER A 30 -0.73 -9.71 7.43
N PRO A 31 0.12 -9.90 8.46
CA PRO A 31 1.51 -10.32 8.28
C PRO A 31 1.58 -11.75 7.75
N MET A 32 2.07 -11.89 6.52
CA MET A 32 2.12 -13.17 5.80
C MET A 32 3.55 -13.67 5.52
N GLN A 33 4.57 -12.91 5.89
CA GLN A 33 5.96 -13.24 5.55
C GLN A 33 6.40 -14.59 6.10
N LYS A 34 5.94 -14.97 7.30
CA LYS A 34 6.26 -16.27 7.92
C LYS A 34 5.77 -17.48 7.12
N PHE A 35 4.69 -17.32 6.34
CA PHE A 35 4.13 -18.39 5.50
C PHE A 35 4.83 -18.49 4.15
N GLY A 36 5.44 -17.40 3.67
CA GLY A 36 6.15 -17.34 2.39
C GLY A 36 7.45 -16.55 2.47
N PRO A 37 8.46 -17.00 3.27
CA PRO A 37 9.69 -16.24 3.46
C PRO A 37 10.51 -16.02 2.19
N ASP A 38 10.32 -16.86 1.18
CA ASP A 38 11.03 -16.78 -0.09
C ASP A 38 10.24 -16.06 -1.19
N THR A 39 8.99 -15.70 -0.93
CA THR A 39 8.10 -15.14 -1.94
C THR A 39 7.47 -13.81 -1.50
N VAL A 40 7.15 -13.62 -0.21
CA VAL A 40 6.58 -12.36 0.29
C VAL A 40 7.65 -11.29 0.37
N VAL A 41 7.58 -10.30 -0.51
CA VAL A 41 8.52 -9.18 -0.56
C VAL A 41 8.14 -8.11 0.46
N SER A 42 6.87 -7.78 0.53
CA SER A 42 6.27 -6.74 1.35
C SER A 42 4.75 -6.95 1.36
N GLY A 43 4.00 -6.00 1.86
CA GLY A 43 2.56 -6.02 1.86
C GLY A 43 1.97 -4.72 2.40
N GLN A 44 0.66 -4.70 2.48
CA GLN A 44 -0.08 -3.67 3.20
C GLN A 44 -0.63 -4.31 4.48
N LEU A 45 -0.36 -3.68 5.61
CA LEU A 45 -0.80 -4.11 6.93
C LEU A 45 -1.77 -3.09 7.51
N VAL A 46 -2.68 -3.58 8.33
CA VAL A 46 -3.59 -2.74 9.12
C VAL A 46 -3.34 -2.99 10.60
N ASP A 47 -3.06 -1.92 11.32
CA ASP A 47 -2.96 -1.96 12.78
C ASP A 47 -4.34 -1.66 13.38
N TRP A 48 -5.11 -2.71 13.54
CA TRP A 48 -6.46 -2.65 14.10
C TRP A 48 -6.48 -2.16 15.56
N GLY A 49 -5.38 -2.38 16.30
CA GLY A 49 -5.25 -1.95 17.69
C GLY A 49 -5.41 -0.45 17.85
N ILE A 50 -4.74 0.33 16.99
CA ILE A 50 -4.85 1.80 16.98
C ILE A 50 -6.30 2.26 16.75
N MET A 51 -7.01 1.59 15.83
CA MET A 51 -8.40 1.95 15.54
C MET A 51 -9.33 1.61 16.72
N TYR A 52 -9.19 0.42 17.30
CA TYR A 52 -10.01 0.03 18.44
C TYR A 52 -9.73 0.87 19.68
N GLU A 53 -8.48 1.23 19.94
CA GLU A 53 -8.11 2.11 21.05
C GLU A 53 -8.79 3.48 20.91
N GLU A 54 -8.74 4.09 19.74
CA GLU A 54 -9.39 5.38 19.48
C GLU A 54 -10.91 5.31 19.61
N ILE A 55 -11.55 4.25 19.10
CA ILE A 55 -12.99 4.02 19.22
C ILE A 55 -13.38 3.91 20.71
N LEU A 56 -12.67 3.09 21.48
CA LEU A 56 -12.91 2.92 22.91
C LEU A 56 -12.67 4.21 23.67
N ARG A 57 -11.58 4.93 23.38
CA ARG A 57 -11.29 6.22 23.98
C ARG A 57 -12.46 7.21 23.78
N ARG A 58 -12.96 7.33 22.55
CA ARG A 58 -14.12 8.22 22.25
C ARG A 58 -15.38 7.78 22.96
N TYR A 59 -15.62 6.48 23.07
CA TYR A 59 -16.75 5.96 23.81
C TYR A 59 -16.66 6.34 25.29
N TYR A 60 -15.54 6.10 25.96
CA TYR A 60 -15.36 6.40 27.38
C TYR A 60 -15.30 7.91 27.70
N THR A 61 -14.90 8.73 26.74
CA THR A 61 -14.88 10.20 26.91
C THR A 61 -16.17 10.88 26.42
N GLU A 62 -17.19 10.09 26.05
CA GLU A 62 -18.47 10.59 25.54
C GLU A 62 -18.33 11.52 24.31
N THR A 63 -17.27 11.32 23.51
CA THR A 63 -16.99 12.07 22.28
C THR A 63 -17.26 11.25 21.02
N TRP A 64 -17.86 10.08 21.18
CA TRP A 64 -18.22 9.22 20.05
C TRP A 64 -19.26 9.89 19.16
N ASP A 65 -19.06 9.78 17.85
CA ASP A 65 -20.04 10.11 16.83
C ASP A 65 -20.04 9.03 15.74
N ASN A 66 -21.02 9.06 14.85
CA ASN A 66 -21.22 8.07 13.80
C ASN A 66 -20.62 8.47 12.44
N ARG A 67 -19.69 9.44 12.42
CA ARG A 67 -19.03 9.80 11.17
C ARG A 67 -18.02 8.73 10.75
N ASP A 68 -17.79 8.62 9.45
CA ASP A 68 -16.77 7.77 8.90
C ASP A 68 -15.37 8.19 9.35
N LEU A 69 -14.58 7.24 9.82
CA LEU A 69 -13.21 7.44 10.24
C LEU A 69 -12.28 6.94 9.13
N TRP A 70 -11.45 7.83 8.62
CA TRP A 70 -10.51 7.54 7.54
C TRP A 70 -9.08 7.61 8.07
N TRP A 71 -8.55 6.45 8.47
CA TRP A 71 -7.20 6.35 9.02
C TRP A 71 -6.22 5.80 7.97
N LEU A 72 -5.10 6.48 7.85
CA LEU A 72 -4.05 6.21 6.88
C LEU A 72 -2.72 5.93 7.59
N MET A 73 -1.61 6.09 6.86
CA MET A 73 -0.26 5.88 7.41
C MET A 73 0.11 6.92 8.47
N LYS A 74 -0.33 8.17 8.31
CA LYS A 74 -0.05 9.26 9.28
C LYS A 74 -0.70 9.02 10.64
N GLU A 75 -1.83 8.31 10.70
CA GLU A 75 -2.48 7.88 11.94
C GLU A 75 -1.89 6.57 12.47
N GLY A 76 -0.96 5.93 11.73
CA GLY A 76 -0.34 4.66 12.09
C GLY A 76 -1.20 3.42 11.83
N ALA A 77 -2.43 3.59 11.33
CA ALA A 77 -3.35 2.48 11.08
C ALA A 77 -2.96 1.65 9.84
N CYS A 78 -2.47 2.30 8.78
CA CYS A 78 -1.94 1.63 7.60
C CYS A 78 -0.42 1.56 7.68
N LYS A 79 0.14 0.36 7.46
CA LYS A 79 1.58 0.11 7.45
C LYS A 79 1.98 -0.64 6.19
N ILE A 80 3.25 -0.56 5.83
CA ILE A 80 3.85 -1.32 4.73
C ILE A 80 4.71 -2.42 5.33
N GLY A 81 4.54 -3.65 4.85
CA GLY A 81 5.35 -4.80 5.26
C GLY A 81 4.69 -6.13 4.97
N GLY A 82 5.47 -7.19 4.88
CA GLY A 82 5.01 -8.58 4.96
C GLY A 82 4.94 -9.07 6.39
N GLU A 83 5.54 -8.29 7.33
CA GLU A 83 5.54 -8.43 8.78
C GLU A 83 5.55 -7.04 9.41
N TYR A 84 5.03 -6.91 10.65
CA TYR A 84 5.07 -5.63 11.37
C TYR A 84 6.52 -5.17 11.56
N ASP A 85 6.72 -3.86 11.46
CA ASP A 85 8.01 -3.18 11.57
C ASP A 85 9.10 -3.66 10.58
N THR A 86 8.70 -4.45 9.59
CA THR A 86 9.56 -4.94 8.51
C THR A 86 8.98 -4.58 7.14
N PRO A 87 9.15 -3.33 6.67
CA PRO A 87 8.58 -2.88 5.40
C PRO A 87 8.99 -3.71 4.19
N ILE A 88 10.20 -4.25 4.20
CA ILE A 88 10.73 -5.10 3.14
C ILE A 88 11.36 -6.34 3.78
N ASN A 89 10.99 -7.52 3.30
CA ASN A 89 11.60 -8.78 3.70
C ASN A 89 13.12 -8.73 3.43
N SER A 90 13.91 -9.07 4.43
CA SER A 90 15.39 -9.00 4.40
C SER A 90 16.01 -9.75 3.23
N LYS A 91 15.39 -10.82 2.75
CA LYS A 91 15.81 -11.59 1.59
C LYS A 91 15.92 -10.76 0.30
N PHE A 92 15.10 -9.73 0.16
CA PHE A 92 15.03 -8.92 -1.07
C PHE A 92 15.74 -7.57 -0.95
N VAL A 93 16.27 -7.22 0.21
CA VAL A 93 16.89 -5.92 0.48
C VAL A 93 18.05 -5.63 -0.47
N ASP A 94 18.98 -6.55 -0.62
CA ASP A 94 20.17 -6.33 -1.46
C ASP A 94 19.80 -6.18 -2.94
N ALA A 95 18.84 -6.98 -3.42
CA ALA A 95 18.35 -6.87 -4.79
C ALA A 95 17.67 -5.52 -5.06
N LEU A 96 16.91 -5.00 -4.08
CA LEU A 96 16.24 -3.70 -4.19
C LEU A 96 17.20 -2.52 -4.04
N LYS A 97 18.26 -2.65 -3.24
CA LYS A 97 19.36 -1.67 -3.15
C LYS A 97 20.17 -1.59 -4.43
N ALA A 98 20.42 -2.72 -5.07
CA ALA A 98 21.17 -2.78 -6.32
C ALA A 98 20.43 -2.19 -7.54
N LYS A 99 19.09 -2.09 -7.47
CA LYS A 99 18.27 -1.52 -8.55
C LYS A 99 17.95 -0.05 -8.28
N THR A 100 18.13 0.79 -9.29
CA THR A 100 17.83 2.22 -9.21
C THR A 100 16.71 2.61 -10.18
N THR A 101 16.00 3.69 -9.83
CA THR A 101 15.02 4.38 -10.68
C THR A 101 15.26 5.88 -10.66
N ASN A 102 14.66 6.59 -11.59
CA ASN A 102 14.65 8.06 -11.59
C ASN A 102 13.30 8.54 -11.05
N ASP A 103 13.32 9.09 -9.85
CA ASP A 103 12.15 9.77 -9.28
C ASP A 103 12.14 11.23 -9.75
N PRO A 104 10.98 11.80 -10.11
CA PRO A 104 10.90 13.18 -10.62
C PRO A 104 11.38 14.25 -9.63
N VAL A 105 11.31 13.97 -8.33
CA VAL A 105 11.70 14.93 -7.27
C VAL A 105 13.03 14.56 -6.64
N LEU A 106 13.26 13.27 -6.37
CA LEU A 106 14.44 12.78 -5.66
C LEU A 106 15.61 12.43 -6.59
N GLY A 107 15.40 12.45 -7.92
CA GLY A 107 16.41 12.05 -8.88
C GLY A 107 16.69 10.56 -8.89
N LYS A 108 17.94 10.17 -9.20
CA LYS A 108 18.33 8.76 -9.23
C LYS A 108 18.46 8.21 -7.81
N ILE A 109 17.66 7.21 -7.49
CA ILE A 109 17.55 6.62 -6.14
C ILE A 109 17.39 5.10 -6.24
N SER A 110 17.87 4.34 -5.24
CA SER A 110 17.61 2.90 -5.18
C SER A 110 16.12 2.64 -4.93
N ILE A 111 15.61 1.49 -5.39
CA ILE A 111 14.22 1.10 -5.13
C ILE A 111 13.98 0.99 -3.61
N TYR A 112 14.96 0.43 -2.88
CA TYR A 112 14.90 0.32 -1.43
C TYR A 112 14.74 1.69 -0.75
N ASP A 113 15.62 2.64 -1.04
CA ASP A 113 15.59 3.97 -0.43
C ASP A 113 14.33 4.75 -0.82
N LEU A 114 13.85 4.58 -2.07
CA LEU A 114 12.62 5.20 -2.52
C LEU A 114 11.40 4.72 -1.70
N VAL A 115 11.29 3.42 -1.43
CA VAL A 115 10.20 2.87 -0.61
C VAL A 115 10.22 3.50 0.78
N PHE A 116 11.37 3.52 1.47
CA PHE A 116 11.48 4.12 2.81
C PHE A 116 11.21 5.62 2.81
N LYS A 117 11.67 6.32 1.76
CA LYS A 117 11.40 7.75 1.60
C LYS A 117 9.90 8.02 1.45
N ARG A 118 9.19 7.22 0.66
CA ARG A 118 7.73 7.33 0.46
C ARG A 118 6.96 6.98 1.73
N ILE A 119 7.36 5.94 2.46
CA ILE A 119 6.78 5.60 3.77
C ILE A 119 6.89 6.81 4.70
N ALA A 120 8.08 7.37 4.86
CA ALA A 120 8.29 8.55 5.71
C ALA A 120 7.41 9.73 5.28
N GLN A 121 7.36 10.05 3.97
CA GLN A 121 6.57 11.16 3.44
C GLN A 121 5.06 10.98 3.63
N MET A 122 4.54 9.74 3.57
CA MET A 122 3.12 9.45 3.79
C MET A 122 2.74 9.40 5.27
N SER A 123 3.72 9.16 6.15
CA SER A 123 3.50 9.08 7.60
C SER A 123 3.60 10.43 8.31
N GLU A 124 4.11 11.47 7.64
CA GLU A 124 4.18 12.81 8.21
C GLU A 124 2.78 13.42 8.42
N PRO A 125 2.57 14.20 9.49
CA PRO A 125 1.27 14.82 9.77
C PRO A 125 0.72 15.67 8.62
N THR A 126 1.60 16.32 7.86
CA THR A 126 1.24 17.14 6.70
C THR A 126 1.23 16.38 5.38
N VAL A 127 1.45 15.09 5.40
CA VAL A 127 1.52 14.21 4.21
C VAL A 127 2.25 14.87 3.04
N LEU A 128 3.55 14.70 2.97
CA LEU A 128 4.41 15.30 1.93
C LEU A 128 4.31 14.60 0.57
N PHE A 129 3.79 13.39 0.54
CA PHE A 129 3.52 12.62 -0.66
C PHE A 129 2.19 11.89 -0.51
N ASP A 130 1.34 12.03 -1.51
CA ASP A 130 0.07 11.32 -1.60
C ASP A 130 -0.10 10.76 -3.02
N PRO A 131 -0.17 9.42 -3.20
CA PRO A 131 -0.29 8.80 -4.50
C PRO A 131 -1.60 9.14 -5.24
N PHE A 132 -2.57 9.70 -4.52
CA PHE A 132 -3.86 10.13 -5.07
C PHE A 132 -3.92 11.64 -5.35
N THR A 133 -2.77 12.28 -5.49
CA THR A 133 -2.66 13.68 -5.94
C THR A 133 -2.34 13.72 -7.42
N GLY A 134 -3.11 14.51 -8.17
CA GLY A 134 -2.95 14.63 -9.63
C GLY A 134 -1.65 15.31 -10.08
N PRO A 135 -1.36 15.21 -11.38
CA PRO A 135 -2.29 14.82 -12.44
C PRO A 135 -2.45 13.30 -12.56
N ILE A 136 -3.67 12.81 -12.53
CA ILE A 136 -3.97 11.39 -12.75
C ILE A 136 -4.90 11.26 -13.96
N LYS A 137 -4.49 10.42 -14.91
CA LYS A 137 -5.29 10.09 -16.10
C LYS A 137 -5.79 8.65 -16.00
N ASP A 138 -6.95 8.42 -16.58
CA ASP A 138 -7.40 7.04 -16.79
C ASP A 138 -6.64 6.36 -17.94
N ASN A 139 -6.91 5.08 -18.16
CA ASN A 139 -6.27 4.28 -19.20
C ASN A 139 -6.76 4.60 -20.63
N LYS A 140 -7.69 5.54 -20.78
CA LYS A 140 -8.11 6.14 -22.07
C LYS A 140 -7.45 7.50 -22.28
N GLY A 141 -6.60 7.96 -21.36
CA GLY A 141 -5.91 9.25 -21.43
C GLY A 141 -6.73 10.43 -20.91
N ILE A 142 -7.93 10.21 -20.37
CA ILE A 142 -8.80 11.27 -19.83
C ILE A 142 -8.27 11.69 -18.47
N LEU A 143 -8.11 13.00 -18.27
CA LEU A 143 -7.67 13.57 -17.00
C LEU A 143 -8.79 13.42 -15.95
N LYS A 144 -8.52 12.66 -14.89
CA LYS A 144 -9.44 12.41 -13.77
C LYS A 144 -9.16 13.32 -12.57
N LEU A 145 -7.89 13.56 -12.30
CA LEU A 145 -7.46 14.52 -11.27
C LEU A 145 -6.50 15.54 -11.88
N PRO A 146 -6.81 16.84 -11.81
CA PRO A 146 -5.91 17.90 -12.25
C PRO A 146 -4.60 17.94 -11.44
N PRO A 147 -3.54 18.61 -11.96
CA PRO A 147 -2.30 18.80 -11.22
C PRO A 147 -2.53 19.42 -9.84
N ASN A 148 -1.84 18.88 -8.83
CA ASN A 148 -1.90 19.35 -7.43
C ASN A 148 -3.28 19.24 -6.75
N VAL A 149 -4.23 18.55 -7.35
CA VAL A 149 -5.53 18.26 -6.73
C VAL A 149 -5.47 16.87 -6.12
N ARG A 150 -5.70 16.79 -4.81
CA ARG A 150 -5.83 15.52 -4.08
C ARG A 150 -7.24 14.96 -4.29
N ALA A 151 -7.35 13.65 -4.51
CA ALA A 151 -8.64 12.98 -4.56
C ALA A 151 -9.38 13.13 -3.23
N SER A 152 -10.65 13.49 -3.29
CA SER A 152 -11.53 13.48 -2.12
C SER A 152 -11.89 12.04 -1.73
N TYR A 153 -12.43 11.87 -0.51
CA TYR A 153 -13.00 10.60 -0.06
C TYR A 153 -14.01 10.04 -1.08
N ASP A 154 -14.94 10.88 -1.56
CA ASP A 154 -15.97 10.46 -2.51
C ASP A 154 -15.38 9.96 -3.83
N ILE A 155 -14.34 10.62 -4.34
CA ILE A 155 -13.63 10.16 -5.54
C ILE A 155 -12.97 8.82 -5.29
N LEU A 156 -12.27 8.64 -4.16
CA LEU A 156 -11.58 7.39 -3.83
C LEU A 156 -12.56 6.23 -3.62
N TRP A 157 -13.72 6.51 -3.04
CA TRP A 157 -14.74 5.50 -2.78
C TRP A 157 -15.51 5.08 -4.03
N SER A 158 -15.63 5.97 -5.01
CA SER A 158 -16.43 5.76 -6.23
C SER A 158 -15.60 5.56 -7.51
N VAL A 159 -14.30 5.20 -7.40
CA VAL A 159 -13.44 4.96 -8.57
C VAL A 159 -14.00 3.82 -9.42
N ASP A 160 -14.42 4.16 -10.64
CA ASP A 160 -14.96 3.23 -11.64
C ASP A 160 -14.10 3.17 -12.92
N TRP A 161 -12.86 3.57 -12.84
CA TRP A 161 -11.91 3.65 -13.95
C TRP A 161 -10.53 3.12 -13.57
N PHE A 162 -9.77 2.65 -14.55
CA PHE A 162 -8.38 2.25 -14.37
C PHE A 162 -7.43 3.41 -14.64
N VAL A 163 -6.35 3.50 -13.87
CA VAL A 163 -5.27 4.47 -14.12
C VAL A 163 -4.52 4.14 -15.41
N SER A 164 -3.82 5.14 -15.96
CA SER A 164 -3.21 5.10 -17.29
C SER A 164 -2.24 3.93 -17.56
N ASN A 165 -1.65 3.34 -16.53
CA ASN A 165 -0.73 2.20 -16.63
C ASN A 165 -1.42 0.82 -16.55
N ILE A 166 -2.75 0.76 -16.45
CA ILE A 166 -3.52 -0.48 -16.43
C ILE A 166 -4.07 -0.77 -17.81
N VAL A 167 -3.82 -1.96 -18.32
CA VAL A 167 -4.39 -2.47 -19.58
C VAL A 167 -5.69 -3.23 -19.26
N GLY A 168 -6.77 -2.89 -19.97
CA GLY A 168 -8.07 -3.53 -19.80
C GLY A 168 -9.23 -2.54 -19.70
N SER A 169 -10.38 -3.05 -19.35
CA SER A 169 -11.60 -2.26 -19.10
C SER A 169 -12.26 -2.69 -17.79
N VAL A 170 -12.87 -1.75 -17.10
CA VAL A 170 -13.73 -2.06 -15.95
C VAL A 170 -14.90 -2.91 -16.46
N PRO A 171 -15.20 -4.07 -15.82
CA PRO A 171 -16.35 -4.88 -16.18
C PRO A 171 -17.63 -4.04 -16.13
N LYS A 172 -18.51 -4.21 -17.10
CA LYS A 172 -19.85 -3.62 -17.03
C LYS A 172 -20.63 -4.36 -15.94
N GLN A 173 -21.18 -3.61 -15.02
CA GLN A 173 -22.15 -4.12 -14.05
C GLN A 173 -23.46 -4.46 -14.72
#